data_479f57c56e4839475741252d6985838a
#
_entry.id   479f57c56e4839475741252d6985838a
#
_cell.length_a   1.000
_cell.length_b   1.000
_cell.length_c   1.000
_cell.angle_alpha   90.00
_cell.angle_beta   90.00
_cell.angle_gamma   90.00
#
_symmetry.space_group_name_H-M   'P 1'
#
loop_
_entity.id
_entity.type
_entity.pdbx_description
1 polymer ?
#
loop_
_entity_poly.entity_id
_entity_poly.type
_entity_poly.pdbx_seq_one_letter_code
_entity_poly.pdbx_strand_id
1 'polypeptide(L)'
;MTKKYLVQIIEIDPIIEELIVLSVQGVIIRCFAGYCPSVIEEGKNYEVEFEMVLPDELNIIKVEQEEARIEMLDDGFSCDIYGYMDGDFFRSLIEFSDQGIHFEYPHLNEQFVKITAERIDVSF
;
A
#
# COMPACT_ATOMS: atom_id res chain seq x y z
N MET A 1 8.24 -9.62 -9.34
CA MET A 1 8.26 -8.34 -10.09
C MET A 1 7.07 -7.49 -9.64
N THR A 2 7.34 -6.28 -9.21
CA THR A 2 6.28 -5.36 -8.79
C THR A 2 5.73 -4.59 -9.98
N LYS A 3 4.46 -4.29 -9.91
CA LYS A 3 3.76 -3.53 -10.93
C LYS A 3 3.99 -2.03 -10.71
N LYS A 4 4.18 -1.29 -11.79
CA LYS A 4 4.34 0.17 -11.72
C LYS A 4 3.00 0.87 -11.88
N TYR A 5 2.84 1.97 -11.16
CA TYR A 5 1.64 2.78 -11.18
C TYR A 5 1.97 4.23 -11.46
N LEU A 6 1.12 4.89 -12.24
CA LEU A 6 1.21 6.33 -12.43
C LEU A 6 0.45 7.01 -11.28
N VAL A 7 1.15 7.86 -10.55
CA VAL A 7 0.58 8.57 -9.40
C VAL A 7 0.76 10.07 -9.55
N GLN A 8 -0.08 10.83 -8.86
CA GLN A 8 0.08 12.28 -8.76
C GLN A 8 0.48 12.63 -7.34
N ILE A 9 1.53 13.42 -7.19
CA ILE A 9 1.96 13.91 -5.89
C ILE A 9 1.01 15.03 -5.44
N ILE A 10 0.33 14.83 -4.33
CA ILE A 10 -0.61 15.80 -3.77
C ILE A 10 0.09 16.73 -2.80
N GLU A 11 0.89 16.14 -1.89
CA GLU A 11 1.58 16.92 -0.86
C GLU A 11 2.86 16.20 -0.45
N ILE A 12 3.92 16.99 -0.23
CA ILE A 12 5.15 16.53 0.39
C ILE A 12 5.18 17.18 1.76
N ASP A 13 5.19 16.37 2.84
CA ASP A 13 5.11 16.90 4.18
C ASP A 13 6.32 17.78 4.48
N PRO A 14 6.13 19.02 4.97
CA PRO A 14 7.24 19.93 5.19
C PRO A 14 8.09 19.59 6.41
N ILE A 15 7.60 18.73 7.30
CA ILE A 15 8.28 18.36 8.55
C ILE A 15 8.82 16.94 8.46
N ILE A 16 8.00 15.99 7.98
CA ILE A 16 8.38 14.59 7.84
C ILE A 16 8.76 14.36 6.37
N GLU A 17 10.05 14.35 6.08
CA GLU A 17 10.57 14.26 4.71
C GLU A 17 10.06 13.03 3.95
N GLU A 18 9.90 11.91 4.64
CA GLU A 18 9.49 10.64 4.04
C GLU A 18 7.98 10.54 3.81
N LEU A 19 7.20 11.47 4.35
CA LEU A 19 5.73 11.42 4.22
C LEU A 19 5.29 12.11 2.95
N ILE A 20 4.74 11.31 2.04
CA ILE A 20 4.21 11.80 0.77
C ILE A 20 2.74 11.40 0.65
N VAL A 21 1.89 12.38 0.37
CA VAL A 21 0.48 12.15 0.05
C VAL A 21 0.38 12.11 -1.47
N LEU A 22 -0.18 11.03 -2.00
CA LEU A 22 -0.33 10.88 -3.43
C LEU A 22 -1.70 10.31 -3.80
N SER A 23 -2.07 10.49 -5.06
CA SER A 23 -3.29 9.91 -5.62
C SER A 23 -2.91 8.78 -6.57
N VAL A 24 -3.50 7.62 -6.35
CA VAL A 24 -3.32 6.43 -7.20
C VAL A 24 -4.66 5.73 -7.36
N GLN A 25 -5.02 5.36 -8.59
CA GLN A 25 -6.27 4.66 -8.89
C GLN A 25 -7.51 5.35 -8.30
N GLY A 26 -7.50 6.70 -8.30
CA GLY A 26 -8.61 7.50 -7.80
C GLY A 26 -8.68 7.64 -6.28
N VAL A 27 -7.68 7.17 -5.55
CA VAL A 27 -7.64 7.18 -4.09
C VAL A 27 -6.43 7.97 -3.61
N ILE A 28 -6.60 8.70 -2.51
CA ILE A 28 -5.51 9.46 -1.89
C ILE A 28 -4.98 8.67 -0.70
N ILE A 29 -3.67 8.39 -0.69
CA ILE A 29 -3.02 7.64 0.38
C ILE A 29 -1.75 8.36 0.84
N ARG A 30 -1.36 8.12 2.10
CA ARG A 30 -0.09 8.56 2.65
C ARG A 30 0.91 7.42 2.56
N CYS A 31 2.07 7.69 1.97
CA CYS A 31 3.11 6.70 1.75
C CYS A 31 4.42 7.12 2.36
N PHE A 32 5.27 6.15 2.63
CA PHE A 32 6.63 6.37 3.09
C PHE A 32 7.58 6.29 1.89
N ALA A 33 8.32 7.37 1.65
CA ALA A 33 9.33 7.43 0.59
C ALA A 33 10.71 7.53 1.22
N GLY A 34 11.35 6.38 1.46
CA GLY A 34 12.65 6.34 2.10
C GLY A 34 13.78 6.88 1.23
N TYR A 35 13.60 6.84 -0.08
CA TYR A 35 14.58 7.34 -1.03
C TYR A 35 13.90 7.89 -2.28
N CYS A 36 14.25 9.13 -2.62
CA CYS A 36 13.82 9.76 -3.86
C CYS A 36 15.06 10.09 -4.68
N PRO A 37 15.28 9.41 -5.83
CA PRO A 37 16.50 9.62 -6.65
C PRO A 37 16.58 10.98 -7.31
N SER A 38 15.47 11.70 -7.37
CA SER A 38 15.41 13.04 -7.94
C SER A 38 14.42 13.89 -7.15
N VAL A 39 14.47 15.20 -7.39
CA VAL A 39 13.52 16.11 -6.76
C VAL A 39 12.13 15.85 -7.34
N ILE A 40 11.18 15.51 -6.48
CA ILE A 40 9.79 15.35 -6.85
C ILE A 40 9.02 16.63 -6.50
N GLU A 41 7.98 16.91 -7.27
CA GLU A 41 7.21 18.15 -7.14
C GLU A 41 5.73 17.86 -6.95
N GLU A 42 5.10 18.63 -6.08
CA GLU A 42 3.65 18.58 -5.88
C GLU A 42 2.92 18.91 -7.19
N GLY A 43 1.84 18.17 -7.45
CA GLY A 43 1.05 18.34 -8.66
C GLY A 43 1.55 17.58 -9.88
N LYS A 44 2.76 17.03 -9.83
CA LYS A 44 3.34 16.27 -10.93
C LYS A 44 3.03 14.79 -10.83
N ASN A 45 3.12 14.11 -11.96
CA ASN A 45 2.88 12.67 -12.07
C ASN A 45 4.21 11.90 -12.18
N TYR A 46 4.26 10.73 -11.55
CA TYR A 46 5.44 9.85 -11.59
C TYR A 46 5.02 8.40 -11.66
N GLU A 47 5.85 7.56 -12.29
CA GLU A 47 5.70 6.11 -12.23
C GLU A 47 6.41 5.60 -10.99
N VAL A 48 5.70 4.79 -10.19
CA VAL A 48 6.21 4.30 -8.90
C VAL A 48 5.85 2.83 -8.69
N GLU A 49 6.57 2.21 -7.75
CA GLU A 49 6.25 0.88 -7.24
C GLU A 49 5.88 1.00 -5.77
N PHE A 50 5.04 0.07 -5.30
CA PHE A 50 4.57 0.04 -3.93
C PHE A 50 4.91 -1.27 -3.26
N GLU A 51 5.14 -1.21 -1.94
CA GLU A 51 5.37 -2.39 -1.11
C GLU A 51 4.70 -2.18 0.23
N MET A 52 4.03 -3.22 0.76
CA MET A 52 3.50 -3.20 2.12
C MET A 52 4.65 -3.44 3.10
N VAL A 53 4.68 -2.68 4.19
CA VAL A 53 5.52 -3.02 5.34
C VAL A 53 4.60 -3.55 6.43
N LEU A 54 4.79 -4.81 6.76
CA LEU A 54 3.93 -5.53 7.70
C LEU A 54 4.53 -5.50 9.09
N PRO A 55 3.69 -5.47 10.16
CA PRO A 55 4.18 -5.56 11.53
C PRO A 55 4.73 -6.96 11.80
N ASP A 56 5.56 -7.09 12.86
CA ASP A 56 6.11 -8.38 13.26
C ASP A 56 5.00 -9.39 13.55
N GLU A 57 3.94 -8.94 14.18
CA GLU A 57 2.75 -9.73 14.41
C GLU A 57 1.67 -9.31 13.42
N LEU A 58 1.49 -10.14 12.40
CA LEU A 58 0.58 -9.83 11.29
C LEU A 58 -0.87 -9.84 11.74
N ASN A 59 -1.58 -8.76 11.42
CA ASN A 59 -3.01 -8.64 11.65
C ASN A 59 -3.72 -8.79 10.30
N ILE A 60 -4.29 -9.98 10.08
CA ILE A 60 -5.02 -10.30 8.86
C ILE A 60 -6.31 -11.03 9.20
N ILE A 61 -7.43 -10.58 8.65
CA ILE A 61 -8.73 -11.21 8.85
C ILE A 61 -9.50 -11.34 7.54
N LYS A 62 -10.30 -12.38 7.44
CA LYS A 62 -11.24 -12.55 6.33
C LYS A 62 -12.37 -11.54 6.50
N VAL A 63 -12.79 -10.91 5.39
CA VAL A 63 -13.91 -9.98 5.37
C VAL A 63 -14.97 -10.47 4.38
N GLU A 64 -16.24 -10.18 4.68
CA GLU A 64 -17.36 -10.63 3.84
C GLU A 64 -17.61 -9.71 2.65
N GLN A 65 -17.37 -8.42 2.82
CA GLN A 65 -17.55 -7.46 1.73
C GLN A 65 -16.34 -7.48 0.81
N GLU A 66 -16.57 -7.83 -0.44
CA GLU A 66 -15.51 -7.91 -1.46
C GLU A 66 -15.31 -6.55 -2.13
N GLU A 67 -14.85 -5.58 -1.36
CA GLU A 67 -14.56 -4.24 -1.84
C GLU A 67 -13.11 -3.88 -1.58
N ALA A 68 -12.34 -3.71 -2.66
CA ALA A 68 -10.95 -3.29 -2.57
C ALA A 68 -10.88 -1.83 -2.13
N ARG A 69 -10.17 -1.55 -1.04
CA ARG A 69 -9.99 -0.19 -0.54
C ARG A 69 -8.77 -0.11 0.37
N ILE A 70 -8.30 1.11 0.59
CA ILE A 70 -7.20 1.39 1.50
C ILE A 70 -7.67 2.50 2.43
N GLU A 71 -7.66 2.23 3.74
CA GLU A 71 -8.08 3.18 4.76
C GLU A 71 -6.89 3.56 5.63
N MET A 72 -6.54 4.85 5.65
CA MET A 72 -5.52 5.35 6.57
C MET A 72 -6.11 5.39 7.97
N LEU A 73 -5.36 4.90 8.96
CA LEU A 73 -5.88 4.72 10.32
C LEU A 73 -5.69 5.94 11.23
N ASP A 74 -4.65 6.75 10.97
CA ASP A 74 -4.34 7.92 11.78
C ASP A 74 -3.69 8.97 10.87
N ASP A 75 -3.01 9.95 11.45
CA ASP A 75 -2.31 10.98 10.68
C ASP A 75 -0.93 10.51 10.20
N GLY A 76 -0.54 9.27 10.49
CA GLY A 76 0.74 8.69 10.11
C GLY A 76 0.65 7.79 8.89
N PHE A 77 1.34 6.65 8.98
CA PHE A 77 1.53 5.73 7.86
C PHE A 77 0.67 4.46 7.93
N SER A 78 0.16 4.11 9.10
CA SER A 78 -0.59 2.86 9.29
C SER A 78 -1.88 2.86 8.49
N CYS A 79 -2.22 1.71 7.91
CA CYS A 79 -3.41 1.60 7.09
C CYS A 79 -3.98 0.18 7.11
N ASP A 80 -5.28 0.09 6.81
CA ASP A 80 -5.95 -1.16 6.53
C ASP A 80 -6.12 -1.29 5.03
N ILE A 81 -5.66 -2.41 4.48
CA ILE A 81 -5.72 -2.69 3.05
C ILE A 81 -6.67 -3.86 2.83
N TYR A 82 -7.73 -3.62 2.07
CA TYR A 82 -8.76 -4.62 1.76
C TYR A 82 -8.54 -5.13 0.35
N GLY A 83 -8.41 -6.44 0.19
CA GLY A 83 -8.16 -7.02 -1.12
C GLY A 83 -8.27 -8.53 -1.12
N TYR A 84 -7.98 -9.11 -2.27
CA TYR A 84 -8.09 -10.54 -2.55
C TYR A 84 -6.72 -11.20 -2.51
N MET A 85 -6.60 -12.28 -1.71
CA MET A 85 -5.37 -13.07 -1.66
C MET A 85 -5.33 -14.02 -2.86
N ASP A 86 -4.36 -13.80 -3.73
CA ASP A 86 -4.18 -14.57 -4.96
C ASP A 86 -2.75 -15.10 -5.07
N GLY A 87 -2.44 -16.14 -4.27
CA GLY A 87 -1.11 -16.74 -4.24
C GLY A 87 -0.04 -15.74 -3.84
N ASP A 88 0.90 -15.49 -4.74
CA ASP A 88 2.02 -14.58 -4.50
C ASP A 88 1.63 -13.10 -4.47
N PHE A 89 0.37 -12.79 -4.76
CA PHE A 89 -0.10 -11.41 -4.88
C PHE A 89 -1.28 -11.13 -3.93
N PHE A 90 -1.29 -9.94 -3.40
CA PHE A 90 -2.43 -9.40 -2.68
C PHE A 90 -3.02 -8.29 -3.56
N ARG A 91 -4.20 -8.53 -4.09
CA ARG A 91 -4.84 -7.65 -5.09
C ARG A 91 -5.85 -6.73 -4.43
N SER A 92 -5.44 -5.50 -4.18
CA SER A 92 -6.32 -4.44 -3.69
C SER A 92 -6.48 -3.39 -4.81
N LEU A 93 -6.66 -2.13 -4.45
CA LEU A 93 -6.59 -1.02 -5.41
C LEU A 93 -5.20 -0.95 -6.05
N ILE A 94 -4.21 -1.36 -5.28
CA ILE A 94 -2.83 -1.56 -5.69
C ILE A 94 -2.54 -3.04 -5.53
N GLU A 95 -1.84 -3.64 -6.48
CA GLU A 95 -1.38 -5.02 -6.37
C GLU A 95 -0.05 -5.04 -5.62
N PHE A 96 -0.01 -5.79 -4.53
CA PHE A 96 1.19 -5.95 -3.70
C PHE A 96 1.73 -7.37 -3.80
N SER A 97 3.03 -7.55 -3.56
CA SER A 97 3.57 -8.85 -3.22
C SER A 97 2.99 -9.28 -1.89
N ASP A 98 2.54 -10.53 -1.76
CA ASP A 98 1.96 -11.02 -0.51
C ASP A 98 2.99 -11.31 0.56
N GLN A 99 4.28 -11.35 0.21
CA GLN A 99 5.41 -11.58 1.10
C GLN A 99 5.32 -12.91 1.86
N GLY A 100 4.72 -13.93 1.22
CA GLY A 100 4.62 -15.27 1.78
C GLY A 100 3.42 -15.51 2.69
N ILE A 101 2.50 -14.57 2.78
CA ILE A 101 1.30 -14.71 3.64
C ILE A 101 0.51 -15.96 3.26
N HIS A 102 0.38 -16.29 1.98
CA HIS A 102 -0.39 -17.45 1.55
C HIS A 102 0.22 -18.78 2.02
N PHE A 103 1.50 -18.81 2.33
CA PHE A 103 2.13 -20.01 2.91
C PHE A 103 1.84 -20.14 4.40
N GLU A 104 1.83 -19.01 5.12
CA GLU A 104 1.55 -19.01 6.56
C GLU A 104 0.06 -19.14 6.88
N TYR A 105 -0.78 -18.62 6.01
CA TYR A 105 -2.24 -18.60 6.18
C TYR A 105 -2.93 -19.19 4.94
N PRO A 106 -2.68 -20.47 4.64
CA PRO A 106 -3.22 -21.07 3.40
C PRO A 106 -4.75 -21.08 3.33
N HIS A 107 -5.41 -21.07 4.47
CA HIS A 107 -6.89 -20.99 4.52
C HIS A 107 -7.43 -19.63 4.08
N LEU A 108 -6.59 -18.61 4.03
CA LEU A 108 -6.99 -17.27 3.57
C LEU A 108 -6.67 -17.05 2.08
N ASN A 109 -5.96 -17.97 1.45
CA ASN A 109 -5.71 -17.87 0.01
C ASN A 109 -7.05 -17.99 -0.74
N GLU A 110 -7.18 -17.24 -1.82
CA GLU A 110 -8.43 -17.13 -2.58
C GLU A 110 -9.61 -16.59 -1.76
N GLN A 111 -9.30 -15.80 -0.74
CA GLN A 111 -10.30 -15.12 0.09
C GLN A 111 -10.08 -13.62 0.07
N PHE A 112 -11.14 -12.88 0.31
CA PHE A 112 -11.06 -11.43 0.46
C PHE A 112 -10.74 -11.12 1.93
N VAL A 113 -9.68 -10.34 2.17
CA VAL A 113 -9.14 -10.11 3.51
C VAL A 113 -8.82 -8.64 3.75
N LYS A 114 -8.68 -8.30 5.03
CA LYS A 114 -8.15 -7.02 5.48
C LYS A 114 -6.79 -7.26 6.12
N ILE A 115 -5.76 -6.57 5.63
CA ILE A 115 -4.41 -6.60 6.20
C ILE A 115 -4.12 -5.23 6.79
N THR A 116 -3.70 -5.20 8.06
CA THR A 116 -3.24 -3.97 8.70
C THR A 116 -1.73 -3.86 8.49
N ALA A 117 -1.31 -2.85 7.74
CA ALA A 117 0.10 -2.60 7.44
C ALA A 117 0.63 -1.43 8.27
N GLU A 118 1.92 -1.47 8.61
CA GLU A 118 2.58 -0.36 9.28
C GLU A 118 2.67 0.85 8.37
N ARG A 119 2.91 0.59 7.09
CA ARG A 119 2.99 1.65 6.07
C ARG A 119 3.00 1.03 4.68
N ILE A 120 2.80 1.87 3.69
CA ILE A 120 3.02 1.53 2.28
C ILE A 120 4.25 2.31 1.82
N ASP A 121 5.28 1.59 1.41
CA ASP A 121 6.47 2.19 0.84
C ASP A 121 6.25 2.50 -0.62
N VAL A 122 6.71 3.67 -1.07
CA VAL A 122 6.68 4.07 -2.46
C VAL A 122 8.11 4.25 -2.95
N SER A 123 8.41 3.71 -4.14
CA SER A 123 9.73 3.80 -4.79
C SER A 123 9.58 4.43 -6.15
N PHE A 124 10.33 5.49 -6.39
CA PHE A 124 10.31 6.24 -7.65
C PHE A 124 11.31 5.73 -8.68
#